data_d673a8d5e2e601a2b794ceb4fbfa832f
#
_entry.id   d673a8d5e2e601a2b794ceb4fbfa832f
#
_cell.length_a   1.000
_cell.length_b   1.000
_cell.length_c   1.000
_cell.angle_alpha   90.00
_cell.angle_beta   90.00
_cell.angle_gamma   90.00
#
_symmetry.space_group_name_H-M   'P 1'
#
loop_
_entity.id
_entity.type
_entity.pdbx_description
1 polymer ?
#
loop_
_entity_poly.entity_id
_entity_poly.type
_entity_poly.pdbx_seq_one_letter_code
_entity_poly.pdbx_strand_id
1 'polypeptide(L)'
;MNYKIEGALKRNRKNFIIFGILWIFIAIVFVAPIAYSKFVAGVGESSQVLETFIMTFGNSMMHPFQTIEKVFSEGAISDYLVTLAIVTIFYLVFFFIGIFKSAPKNEYTDIEHGSSDWSQGGEQYQILNKNKGIVLAEDNYLPVDKRGNVNVLVVGRIRFW
;
A
#
# COMPACT_ATOMS: atom_id res chain seq x y z
N MET A 1 -18.95 2.81 9.87
CA MET A 1 -17.50 2.65 9.66
C MET A 1 -17.30 1.90 8.35
N ASN A 2 -16.35 2.26 7.52
CA ASN A 2 -16.30 1.78 6.12
C ASN A 2 -15.66 0.38 6.12
N TYR A 3 -16.46 -0.69 6.08
CA TYR A 3 -16.00 -2.09 6.15
C TYR A 3 -14.97 -2.48 5.07
N LYS A 4 -14.88 -1.70 3.97
CA LYS A 4 -13.80 -1.85 2.99
C LYS A 4 -12.41 -1.56 3.60
N ILE A 5 -12.33 -0.55 4.46
CA ILE A 5 -11.09 -0.19 5.16
C ILE A 5 -10.78 -1.24 6.22
N GLU A 6 -11.78 -1.71 6.96
CA GLU A 6 -11.60 -2.72 7.99
C GLU A 6 -11.12 -4.07 7.40
N GLY A 7 -11.71 -4.48 6.27
CA GLY A 7 -11.25 -5.66 5.53
C GLY A 7 -9.82 -5.53 5.02
N ALA A 8 -9.46 -4.36 4.48
CA ALA A 8 -8.11 -4.08 4.04
C ALA A 8 -7.10 -4.12 5.20
N LEU A 9 -7.48 -3.60 6.36
CA LEU A 9 -6.65 -3.60 7.56
C LEU A 9 -6.45 -5.02 8.11
N LYS A 10 -7.52 -5.82 8.25
CA LYS A 10 -7.42 -7.22 8.71
C LYS A 10 -6.52 -8.06 7.78
N ARG A 11 -6.71 -7.94 6.47
CA ARG A 11 -5.91 -8.66 5.46
C ARG A 11 -4.43 -8.28 5.48
N ASN A 12 -4.15 -7.01 5.73
CA ASN A 12 -2.79 -6.49 5.71
C ASN A 12 -2.08 -6.48 7.08
N ARG A 13 -2.65 -7.12 8.13
CA ARG A 13 -2.05 -7.10 9.48
C ARG A 13 -0.58 -7.54 9.51
N LYS A 14 -0.21 -8.58 8.74
CA LYS A 14 1.19 -9.01 8.63
C LYS A 14 2.07 -7.96 7.96
N ASN A 15 1.53 -7.28 6.95
CA ASN A 15 2.24 -6.24 6.23
C ASN A 15 2.52 -5.02 7.12
N PHE A 16 1.62 -4.67 8.07
CA PHE A 16 1.87 -3.60 9.03
C PHE A 16 3.14 -3.84 9.86
N ILE A 17 3.35 -5.08 10.32
CA ILE A 17 4.55 -5.45 11.09
C ILE A 17 5.79 -5.33 10.22
N ILE A 18 5.74 -5.85 8.99
CA ILE A 18 6.85 -5.78 8.03
C ILE A 18 7.19 -4.32 7.71
N PHE A 19 6.17 -3.49 7.45
CA PHE A 19 6.36 -2.07 7.20
C PHE A 19 6.93 -1.33 8.40
N GLY A 20 6.49 -1.68 9.63
CA GLY A 20 7.06 -1.10 10.84
C GLY A 20 8.55 -1.41 11.00
N ILE A 21 8.94 -2.66 10.78
CA ILE A 21 10.35 -3.09 10.83
C ILE A 21 11.17 -2.39 9.73
N LEU A 22 10.62 -2.32 8.51
CA LEU A 22 11.28 -1.64 7.40
C LEU A 22 11.45 -0.14 7.66
N TRP A 23 10.46 0.51 8.28
CA TRP A 23 10.57 1.93 8.66
C TRP A 23 11.69 2.16 9.67
N ILE A 24 11.80 1.31 10.71
CA ILE A 24 12.91 1.38 11.68
C ILE A 24 14.26 1.20 10.98
N PHE A 25 14.35 0.25 10.06
CA PHE A 25 15.56 0.04 9.27
C PHE A 25 15.92 1.28 8.43
N ILE A 26 14.96 1.90 7.76
CA ILE A 26 15.15 3.14 6.99
C ILE A 26 15.60 4.28 7.91
N ALA A 27 14.98 4.43 9.08
CA ALA A 27 15.33 5.47 10.04
C ALA A 27 16.80 5.37 10.50
N ILE A 28 17.29 4.15 10.70
CA ILE A 28 18.66 3.89 11.17
C ILE A 28 19.67 4.01 10.02
N VAL A 29 19.41 3.35 8.90
CA VAL A 29 20.42 3.16 7.85
C VAL A 29 20.44 4.31 6.83
N PHE A 30 19.30 4.96 6.58
CA PHE A 30 19.19 6.02 5.58
C PHE A 30 19.02 7.41 6.21
N VAL A 31 18.12 7.56 7.16
CA VAL A 31 17.82 8.89 7.74
C VAL A 31 18.98 9.40 8.57
N ALA A 32 19.63 8.55 9.37
CA ALA A 32 20.75 8.97 10.20
C ALA A 32 21.94 9.53 9.38
N PRO A 33 22.45 8.85 8.32
CA PRO A 33 23.51 9.42 7.51
C PRO A 33 23.09 10.69 6.72
N ILE A 34 21.86 10.78 6.26
CA ILE A 34 21.36 11.99 5.60
C ILE A 34 21.37 13.18 6.57
N ALA A 35 20.84 12.98 7.77
CA ALA A 35 20.81 14.02 8.79
C ALA A 35 22.20 14.43 9.23
N TYR A 36 23.06 13.48 9.47
CA TYR A 36 24.46 13.74 9.86
C TYR A 36 25.23 14.46 8.76
N SER A 37 25.06 14.09 7.50
CA SER A 37 25.71 14.79 6.38
C SER A 37 25.26 16.24 6.24
N LYS A 38 23.97 16.52 6.45
CA LYS A 38 23.45 17.88 6.51
C LYS A 38 24.04 18.69 7.67
N PHE A 39 24.14 18.09 8.84
CA PHE A 39 24.69 18.72 10.03
C PHE A 39 26.17 19.09 9.83
N VAL A 40 26.99 18.16 9.32
CA VAL A 40 28.43 18.39 9.09
C VAL A 40 28.70 19.41 7.99
N ALA A 41 27.95 19.34 6.89
CA ALA A 41 28.12 20.28 5.77
C ALA A 41 27.54 21.67 6.09
N GLY A 42 26.65 21.79 7.07
CA GLY A 42 25.97 23.03 7.42
C GLY A 42 25.20 23.62 6.23
N VAL A 43 25.25 24.95 6.09
CA VAL A 43 24.66 25.68 4.94
C VAL A 43 25.65 25.73 3.72
N GLY A 44 26.58 24.78 3.70
CA GLY A 44 27.65 24.72 2.71
C GLY A 44 27.24 24.20 1.33
N GLU A 45 28.21 23.96 0.48
CA GLU A 45 28.01 23.51 -0.89
C GLU A 45 27.40 22.10 -0.94
N SER A 46 26.46 21.90 -1.87
CA SER A 46 25.77 20.61 -2.07
C SER A 46 26.73 19.43 -2.35
N SER A 47 27.92 19.71 -2.90
CA SER A 47 28.98 18.74 -3.14
C SER A 47 29.51 18.12 -1.84
N GLN A 48 29.71 18.90 -0.80
CA GLN A 48 30.20 18.44 0.51
C GLN A 48 29.16 17.59 1.22
N VAL A 49 27.87 17.93 1.08
CA VAL A 49 26.76 17.10 1.62
C VAL A 49 26.77 15.72 0.98
N LEU A 50 26.95 15.66 -0.34
CA LEU A 50 26.94 14.39 -1.08
C LEU A 50 28.13 13.50 -0.72
N GLU A 51 29.32 14.08 -0.65
CA GLU A 51 30.54 13.36 -0.28
C GLU A 51 30.46 12.79 1.14
N THR A 52 30.05 13.63 2.10
CA THR A 52 29.84 13.22 3.49
C THR A 52 28.75 12.15 3.60
N PHE A 53 27.68 12.29 2.82
CA PHE A 53 26.60 11.29 2.78
C PHE A 53 27.12 9.94 2.28
N ILE A 54 27.87 9.88 1.18
CA ILE A 54 28.38 8.62 0.63
C ILE A 54 29.29 7.91 1.64
N MET A 55 30.19 8.65 2.28
CA MET A 55 31.09 8.09 3.30
C MET A 55 30.32 7.58 4.53
N THR A 56 29.38 8.40 5.03
CA THR A 56 28.61 8.05 6.22
C THR A 56 27.62 6.92 5.95
N PHE A 57 27.04 6.88 4.77
CA PHE A 57 26.13 5.82 4.35
C PHE A 57 26.83 4.47 4.25
N GLY A 58 28.03 4.42 3.65
CA GLY A 58 28.84 3.22 3.60
C GLY A 58 29.18 2.68 5.00
N ASN A 59 29.55 3.57 5.92
CA ASN A 59 29.80 3.21 7.31
C ASN A 59 28.51 2.77 8.03
N SER A 60 27.38 3.43 7.77
CA SER A 60 26.09 3.09 8.37
C SER A 60 25.58 1.71 7.94
N MET A 61 25.90 1.26 6.73
CA MET A 61 25.57 -0.09 6.29
C MET A 61 26.35 -1.18 7.05
N MET A 62 27.59 -0.89 7.42
CA MET A 62 28.43 -1.83 8.17
C MET A 62 28.20 -1.72 9.68
N HIS A 63 27.99 -0.50 10.17
CA HIS A 63 27.86 -0.18 11.59
C HIS A 63 26.69 0.77 11.86
N PRO A 64 25.43 0.30 11.72
CA PRO A 64 24.25 1.18 11.73
C PRO A 64 24.08 1.98 13.03
N PHE A 65 24.47 1.41 14.15
CA PHE A 65 24.34 2.09 15.45
C PHE A 65 25.39 3.18 15.69
N GLN A 66 26.55 3.11 15.07
CA GLN A 66 27.58 4.15 15.21
C GLN A 66 27.16 5.48 14.62
N THR A 67 26.45 5.46 13.50
CA THR A 67 25.95 6.70 12.88
C THR A 67 24.88 7.37 13.74
N ILE A 68 23.99 6.58 14.34
CA ILE A 68 23.01 7.09 15.29
C ILE A 68 23.70 7.67 16.53
N GLU A 69 24.67 6.97 17.09
CA GLU A 69 25.43 7.47 18.24
C GLU A 69 26.07 8.83 17.92
N LYS A 70 26.67 9.02 16.74
CA LYS A 70 27.20 10.31 16.29
C LYS A 70 26.13 11.39 16.20
N VAL A 71 24.96 11.09 15.63
CA VAL A 71 23.82 12.03 15.56
C VAL A 71 23.44 12.55 16.95
N PHE A 72 23.46 11.68 17.96
CA PHE A 72 23.10 12.08 19.33
C PHE A 72 24.26 12.75 20.07
N SER A 73 25.49 12.32 19.89
CA SER A 73 26.65 12.85 20.60
C SER A 73 27.10 14.21 20.06
N GLU A 74 27.00 14.45 18.77
CA GLU A 74 27.44 15.67 18.11
C GLU A 74 26.35 16.74 17.98
N GLY A 75 25.14 16.46 18.45
CA GLY A 75 24.04 17.46 18.49
C GLY A 75 23.23 17.59 17.21
N ALA A 76 23.36 16.65 16.25
CA ALA A 76 22.62 16.62 14.99
C ALA A 76 21.15 16.16 15.14
N ILE A 77 20.61 16.13 16.35
CA ILE A 77 19.26 15.63 16.66
C ILE A 77 18.18 16.41 15.92
N SER A 78 18.33 17.75 15.82
CA SER A 78 17.35 18.60 15.14
C SER A 78 17.23 18.23 13.67
N ASP A 79 18.36 18.06 12.96
CA ASP A 79 18.40 17.67 11.55
C ASP A 79 17.87 16.25 11.36
N TYR A 80 18.14 15.35 12.32
CA TYR A 80 17.62 14.01 12.32
C TYR A 80 16.10 13.99 12.44
N LEU A 81 15.51 14.74 13.38
CA LEU A 81 14.05 14.78 13.56
C LEU A 81 13.34 15.39 12.34
N VAL A 82 13.88 16.46 11.77
CA VAL A 82 13.30 17.07 10.56
C VAL A 82 13.37 16.11 9.37
N THR A 83 14.51 15.48 9.15
CA THR A 83 14.69 14.51 8.05
C THR A 83 13.81 13.29 8.26
N LEU A 84 13.71 12.77 9.49
CA LEU A 84 12.83 11.67 9.87
C LEU A 84 11.36 12.00 9.60
N ALA A 85 10.91 13.21 9.96
CA ALA A 85 9.54 13.64 9.70
C ALA A 85 9.21 13.66 8.20
N ILE A 86 10.10 14.25 7.39
CA ILE A 86 9.92 14.30 5.93
C ILE A 86 9.86 12.88 5.34
N VAL A 87 10.81 12.02 5.67
CA VAL A 87 10.86 10.64 5.17
C VAL A 87 9.64 9.85 5.63
N THR A 88 9.18 10.05 6.88
CA THR A 88 8.00 9.39 7.40
C THR A 88 6.73 9.78 6.66
N ILE A 89 6.56 11.07 6.30
CA ILE A 89 5.42 11.52 5.51
C ILE A 89 5.38 10.81 4.15
N PHE A 90 6.51 10.81 3.42
CA PHE A 90 6.57 10.08 2.13
C PHE A 90 6.32 8.57 2.32
N TYR A 91 6.92 7.98 3.34
CA TYR A 91 6.74 6.56 3.65
C TYR A 91 5.27 6.20 3.90
N LEU A 92 4.56 7.01 4.68
CA LEU A 92 3.14 6.81 4.96
C LEU A 92 2.27 6.97 3.70
N VAL A 93 2.58 7.93 2.83
CA VAL A 93 1.86 8.09 1.56
C VAL A 93 1.97 6.81 0.72
N PHE A 94 3.17 6.27 0.52
CA PHE A 94 3.37 5.01 -0.20
C PHE A 94 2.68 3.83 0.48
N PHE A 95 2.73 3.77 1.80
CA PHE A 95 2.07 2.75 2.58
C PHE A 95 0.54 2.75 2.39
N PHE A 96 -0.09 3.92 2.49
CA PHE A 96 -1.52 4.05 2.27
C PHE A 96 -1.93 3.74 0.83
N ILE A 97 -1.17 4.17 -0.17
CA ILE A 97 -1.40 3.79 -1.57
C ILE A 97 -1.40 2.26 -1.72
N GLY A 98 -0.45 1.57 -1.09
CA GLY A 98 -0.38 0.11 -1.08
C GLY A 98 -1.60 -0.55 -0.46
N ILE A 99 -2.06 -0.05 0.69
CA ILE A 99 -3.27 -0.54 1.37
C ILE A 99 -4.51 -0.35 0.50
N PHE A 100 -4.70 0.85 -0.06
CA PHE A 100 -5.88 1.13 -0.90
C PHE A 100 -5.91 0.27 -2.16
N LYS A 101 -4.76 -0.01 -2.77
CA LYS A 101 -4.66 -0.92 -3.92
C LYS A 101 -4.94 -2.38 -3.54
N SER A 102 -4.64 -2.79 -2.32
CA SER A 102 -4.87 -4.15 -1.81
C SER A 102 -6.26 -4.33 -1.19
N ALA A 103 -7.04 -3.26 -1.08
CA ALA A 103 -8.40 -3.34 -0.55
C ALA A 103 -9.26 -4.28 -1.42
N PRO A 104 -9.99 -5.21 -0.82
CA PRO A 104 -10.88 -6.09 -1.55
C PRO A 104 -11.95 -5.26 -2.26
N LYS A 105 -12.11 -5.48 -3.56
CA LYS A 105 -13.07 -4.73 -4.35
C LYS A 105 -14.53 -5.09 -4.03
N ASN A 106 -14.76 -6.34 -3.63
CA ASN A 106 -16.12 -6.90 -3.46
C ASN A 106 -16.24 -7.92 -2.30
N GLU A 107 -15.35 -7.90 -1.31
CA GLU A 107 -15.45 -8.82 -0.16
C GLU A 107 -16.06 -8.09 1.05
N TYR A 108 -17.14 -8.63 1.55
CA TYR A 108 -17.75 -8.24 2.82
C TYR A 108 -17.13 -9.10 3.93
N THR A 109 -16.44 -8.50 4.88
CA THR A 109 -15.65 -9.21 5.89
C THR A 109 -16.46 -9.76 7.06
N ASP A 110 -17.75 -9.44 7.13
CA ASP A 110 -18.58 -9.70 8.34
C ASP A 110 -19.88 -10.47 8.07
N ILE A 111 -20.03 -11.07 6.87
CA ILE A 111 -21.26 -11.79 6.53
C ILE A 111 -20.93 -13.24 6.21
N GLU A 112 -21.28 -14.14 7.14
CA GLU A 112 -21.03 -15.59 7.03
C GLU A 112 -21.70 -16.26 5.82
N HIS A 113 -22.67 -15.62 5.18
CA HIS A 113 -23.48 -16.22 4.10
C HIS A 113 -23.54 -15.38 2.82
N GLY A 114 -22.64 -14.44 2.64
CA GLY A 114 -22.63 -13.53 1.48
C GLY A 114 -23.71 -12.47 1.59
N SER A 115 -23.36 -11.22 1.36
CA SER A 115 -24.35 -10.16 1.19
C SER A 115 -24.77 -10.11 -0.26
N SER A 116 -26.05 -10.34 -0.53
CA SER A 116 -26.66 -9.97 -1.80
C SER A 116 -27.38 -8.64 -1.62
N ASP A 117 -26.97 -7.66 -2.37
CA ASP A 117 -27.66 -6.39 -2.47
C ASP A 117 -27.98 -6.11 -3.93
N TRP A 118 -29.02 -5.28 -4.16
CA TRP A 118 -29.41 -4.90 -5.50
C TRP A 118 -28.41 -3.88 -6.04
N SER A 119 -27.88 -4.14 -7.23
CA SER A 119 -27.00 -3.18 -7.91
C SER A 119 -27.78 -1.93 -8.29
N GLN A 120 -27.47 -0.81 -7.66
CA GLN A 120 -28.15 0.48 -7.91
C GLN A 120 -27.35 1.41 -8.81
N GLY A 121 -26.05 1.22 -8.96
CA GLY A 121 -25.14 2.12 -9.66
C GLY A 121 -24.46 1.55 -10.91
N GLY A 122 -24.95 0.43 -11.47
CA GLY A 122 -24.30 -0.21 -12.62
C GLY A 122 -23.10 -1.08 -12.21
N GLU A 123 -23.02 -1.47 -10.96
CA GLU A 123 -21.96 -2.33 -10.39
C GLU A 123 -21.93 -3.71 -11.04
N GLN A 124 -23.09 -4.19 -11.54
CA GLN A 124 -23.21 -5.45 -12.29
C GLN A 124 -22.30 -5.47 -13.53
N TYR A 125 -22.02 -4.31 -14.14
CA TYR A 125 -21.17 -4.20 -15.32
C TYR A 125 -19.66 -4.36 -15.04
N GLN A 126 -19.28 -4.58 -13.79
CA GLN A 126 -17.92 -5.04 -13.47
C GLN A 126 -17.71 -6.51 -13.86
N ILE A 127 -18.82 -7.28 -13.91
CA ILE A 127 -18.84 -8.71 -14.24
C ILE A 127 -19.57 -8.95 -15.56
N LEU A 128 -20.70 -8.26 -15.76
CA LEU A 128 -21.55 -8.40 -16.94
C LEU A 128 -21.16 -7.39 -18.02
N ASN A 129 -21.43 -7.73 -19.28
CA ASN A 129 -21.26 -6.84 -20.39
C ASN A 129 -22.64 -6.34 -20.86
N LYS A 130 -22.70 -5.14 -21.45
CA LYS A 130 -23.94 -4.58 -22.00
C LYS A 130 -24.34 -5.18 -23.34
N ASN A 131 -23.38 -5.68 -24.12
CA ASN A 131 -23.61 -5.97 -25.54
C ASN A 131 -23.08 -7.31 -26.01
N LYS A 132 -22.29 -8.06 -25.19
CA LYS A 132 -21.59 -9.25 -25.68
C LYS A 132 -21.46 -10.34 -24.62
N GLY A 133 -21.91 -11.56 -24.93
CA GLY A 133 -21.84 -12.72 -24.06
C GLY A 133 -23.10 -13.56 -24.08
N ILE A 134 -23.29 -14.43 -23.08
CA ILE A 134 -24.52 -15.18 -22.87
C ILE A 134 -25.58 -14.22 -22.30
N VAL A 135 -26.71 -14.15 -22.93
CA VAL A 135 -27.84 -13.27 -22.53
C VAL A 135 -28.42 -13.80 -21.22
N LEU A 136 -28.35 -13.01 -20.16
CA LEU A 136 -29.01 -13.31 -18.89
C LEU A 136 -30.31 -12.52 -18.73
N ALA A 137 -30.33 -11.26 -19.17
CA ALA A 137 -31.44 -10.36 -19.19
C ALA A 137 -31.17 -9.25 -20.22
N GLU A 138 -32.13 -8.34 -20.40
CA GLU A 138 -31.97 -7.16 -21.24
C GLU A 138 -30.76 -6.34 -20.72
N ASP A 139 -29.85 -5.97 -21.63
CA ASP A 139 -28.60 -5.26 -21.34
C ASP A 139 -27.64 -5.92 -20.33
N ASN A 140 -27.86 -7.22 -20.03
CA ASN A 140 -27.00 -7.97 -19.09
C ASN A 140 -26.52 -9.28 -19.75
N TYR A 141 -25.28 -9.26 -20.19
CA TYR A 141 -24.63 -10.38 -20.86
C TYR A 141 -23.47 -10.90 -20.02
N LEU A 142 -23.41 -12.22 -19.80
CA LEU A 142 -22.27 -12.85 -19.15
C LEU A 142 -21.15 -13.03 -20.17
N PRO A 143 -20.02 -12.35 -20.03
CA PRO A 143 -18.94 -12.44 -21.00
C PRO A 143 -18.32 -13.84 -21.00
N VAL A 144 -18.20 -14.44 -22.19
CA VAL A 144 -17.50 -15.70 -22.40
C VAL A 144 -16.05 -15.36 -22.69
N ASP A 145 -15.23 -15.38 -21.66
CA ASP A 145 -13.81 -15.05 -21.72
C ASP A 145 -12.97 -16.33 -21.52
N LYS A 146 -11.82 -16.42 -22.22
CA LYS A 146 -10.88 -17.54 -22.07
C LYS A 146 -10.22 -17.63 -20.68
N ARG A 147 -10.40 -16.62 -19.84
CA ARG A 147 -9.80 -16.50 -18.50
C ARG A 147 -10.68 -16.98 -17.37
N GLY A 148 -11.94 -17.29 -17.62
CA GLY A 148 -12.91 -17.69 -16.60
C GLY A 148 -13.66 -18.96 -16.95
N ASN A 149 -13.96 -19.77 -15.93
CA ASN A 149 -14.86 -20.91 -16.09
C ASN A 149 -16.28 -20.40 -15.93
N VAL A 150 -17.01 -20.29 -17.05
CA VAL A 150 -18.39 -19.79 -17.07
C VAL A 150 -19.35 -20.97 -17.13
N ASN A 151 -19.88 -21.36 -15.99
CA ASN A 151 -20.93 -22.38 -15.90
C ASN A 151 -22.27 -21.68 -15.67
N VAL A 152 -23.23 -21.89 -16.58
CA VAL A 152 -24.58 -21.36 -16.46
C VAL A 152 -25.55 -22.52 -16.34
N LEU A 153 -26.27 -22.58 -15.22
CA LEU A 153 -27.36 -23.51 -14.99
C LEU A 153 -28.68 -22.75 -15.13
N VAL A 154 -29.49 -23.11 -16.13
CA VAL A 154 -30.85 -22.57 -16.31
C VAL A 154 -31.85 -23.55 -15.76
N VAL A 155 -32.56 -23.16 -14.70
CA VAL A 155 -33.64 -23.97 -14.09
C VAL A 155 -34.95 -23.24 -14.30
N GLY A 156 -35.86 -23.84 -15.02
CA GLY A 156 -37.17 -23.29 -15.29
C GLY A 156 -38.28 -24.34 -15.30
N ARG A 157 -39.50 -23.93 -14.93
CA ARG A 157 -40.68 -24.75 -15.10
C ARG A 157 -41.31 -24.49 -16.47
N ILE A 158 -41.36 -25.49 -17.32
CA ILE A 158 -42.11 -25.42 -18.59
C ILE A 158 -43.60 -25.49 -18.27
N ARG A 159 -44.36 -24.44 -18.57
CA ARG A 159 -45.83 -24.52 -18.61
C ARG A 159 -46.20 -24.73 -20.08
N PHE A 160 -46.79 -25.85 -20.37
CA PHE A 160 -47.50 -26.04 -21.64
C PHE A 160 -48.87 -25.36 -21.51
N TRP A 161 -49.22 -24.54 -22.45
CA TRP A 161 -50.51 -23.92 -22.59
C TRP A 161 -51.38 -24.81 -23.47
#